data_76449ae18df1ca84aae08a5f7fda4270
#
_entry.id   76449ae18df1ca84aae08a5f7fda4270
#
_cell.length_a   1.000
_cell.length_b   1.000
_cell.length_c   1.000
_cell.angle_alpha   90.00
_cell.angle_beta   90.00
_cell.angle_gamma   90.00
#
_symmetry.space_group_name_H-M   'P 1'
#
loop_
_entity.id
_entity.type
_entity.pdbx_description
1 polymer ?
#
loop_
_entity_poly.entity_id
_entity_poly.type
_entity_poly.pdbx_seq_one_letter_code
_entity_poly.pdbx_strand_id
1 'polypeptide(L)'
;FVVSSKTEYPDECVEFLKWFLGKDVGTEQAQTIGWFNASKGTTEGVENQSLLDAYDVITSAEKMGPWFDNALYSTLCDEYLTDVSDLTNGDTTPEEAMTKIQAKAKEAQKLAASGDSEE
;
A
#
# COMPACT_ATOMS: atom_id res chain seq x y z
N PHE A 1 -0.65 -9.69 7.03
CA PHE A 1 -0.79 -11.14 6.82
C PHE A 1 -1.47 -11.78 8.00
N VAL A 2 -2.32 -12.78 7.74
CA VAL A 2 -3.06 -13.53 8.76
C VAL A 2 -3.05 -15.01 8.39
N VAL A 3 -3.18 -15.87 9.41
CA VAL A 3 -3.37 -17.31 9.22
C VAL A 3 -4.84 -17.61 9.43
N SER A 4 -5.47 -18.35 8.51
CA SER A 4 -6.86 -18.75 8.65
C SER A 4 -7.03 -19.66 9.84
N SER A 5 -8.05 -19.40 10.67
CA SER A 5 -8.39 -20.30 11.79
C SER A 5 -8.93 -21.66 11.34
N LYS A 6 -9.19 -21.84 10.03
CA LYS A 6 -9.67 -23.09 9.43
C LYS A 6 -8.57 -23.87 8.71
N THR A 7 -7.30 -23.43 8.81
CA THR A 7 -6.21 -24.18 8.18
C THR A 7 -5.97 -25.50 8.91
N GLU A 8 -5.62 -26.52 8.15
CA GLU A 8 -5.17 -27.81 8.67
C GLU A 8 -3.67 -27.82 9.01
N TYR A 9 -2.95 -26.72 8.62
CA TYR A 9 -1.48 -26.60 8.72
C TYR A 9 -1.08 -25.27 9.40
N PRO A 10 -1.51 -25.02 10.65
CA PRO A 10 -1.25 -23.72 11.30
C PRO A 10 0.24 -23.47 11.55
N ASP A 11 0.99 -24.48 11.92
CA ASP A 11 2.42 -24.34 12.23
C ASP A 11 3.24 -24.08 10.98
N GLU A 12 2.94 -24.75 9.88
CA GLU A 12 3.55 -24.52 8.57
C GLU A 12 3.25 -23.12 8.04
N CYS A 13 2.04 -22.62 8.23
CA CYS A 13 1.68 -21.26 7.89
C CYS A 13 2.50 -20.24 8.68
N VAL A 14 2.69 -20.47 9.97
CA VAL A 14 3.51 -19.60 10.83
C VAL A 14 4.98 -19.65 10.41
N GLU A 15 5.53 -20.83 10.14
CA GLU A 15 6.92 -20.96 9.66
C GLU A 15 7.11 -20.28 8.29
N PHE A 16 6.14 -20.43 7.37
CA PHE A 16 6.16 -19.68 6.10
C PHE A 16 6.18 -18.17 6.33
N LEU A 17 5.33 -17.65 7.21
CA LEU A 17 5.29 -16.21 7.50
C LEU A 17 6.58 -15.71 8.14
N LYS A 18 7.19 -16.48 9.05
CA LYS A 18 8.50 -16.12 9.62
C LYS A 18 9.59 -16.04 8.56
N TRP A 19 9.62 -16.99 7.64
CA TRP A 19 10.55 -16.96 6.51
C TRP A 19 10.25 -15.79 5.57
N PHE A 20 9.00 -15.66 5.11
CA PHE A 20 8.59 -14.65 4.12
C PHE A 20 8.77 -13.21 4.62
N LEU A 21 8.52 -12.97 5.92
CA LEU A 21 8.70 -11.68 6.57
C LEU A 21 10.10 -11.51 7.17
N GLY A 22 10.97 -12.49 7.00
CA GLY A 22 12.33 -12.47 7.51
C GLY A 22 13.23 -11.47 6.78
N LYS A 23 14.40 -11.18 7.39
CA LYS A 23 15.36 -10.20 6.85
C LYS A 23 15.87 -10.63 5.47
N ASP A 24 16.19 -11.90 5.27
CA ASP A 24 16.82 -12.38 4.02
C ASP A 24 15.87 -12.19 2.83
N VAL A 25 14.61 -12.62 2.95
CA VAL A 25 13.58 -12.41 1.93
C VAL A 25 13.29 -10.93 1.73
N GLY A 26 13.21 -10.15 2.82
CA GLY A 26 13.01 -8.71 2.74
C GLY A 26 14.15 -7.99 2.00
N THR A 27 15.39 -8.42 2.21
CA THR A 27 16.55 -7.89 1.49
C THR A 27 16.47 -8.22 0.00
N GLU A 28 16.15 -9.48 -0.34
CA GLU A 28 15.98 -9.91 -1.74
C GLU A 28 14.84 -9.15 -2.43
N GLN A 29 13.71 -8.95 -1.76
CA GLN A 29 12.59 -8.14 -2.27
C GLN A 29 13.00 -6.68 -2.52
N ALA A 30 13.73 -6.08 -1.59
CA ALA A 30 14.21 -4.70 -1.74
C ALA A 30 15.16 -4.54 -2.93
N GLN A 31 16.06 -5.50 -3.14
CA GLN A 31 17.01 -5.49 -4.26
C GLN A 31 16.36 -5.75 -5.63
N THR A 32 15.37 -6.65 -5.68
CA THR A 32 14.82 -7.13 -6.96
C THR A 32 13.60 -6.37 -7.45
N ILE A 33 12.69 -6.02 -6.54
CA ILE A 33 11.40 -5.38 -6.87
C ILE A 33 11.16 -4.05 -6.12
N GLY A 34 12.12 -3.60 -5.32
CA GLY A 34 11.97 -2.34 -4.57
C GLY A 34 10.94 -2.39 -3.45
N TRP A 35 10.64 -3.57 -2.93
CA TRP A 35 9.69 -3.74 -1.82
C TRP A 35 10.42 -3.90 -0.50
N PHE A 36 10.01 -3.08 0.48
CA PHE A 36 10.46 -3.25 1.87
C PHE A 36 9.38 -4.00 2.66
N ASN A 37 9.77 -5.09 3.31
CA ASN A 37 8.90 -5.72 4.30
C ASN A 37 9.06 -5.03 5.68
N ALA A 38 8.35 -5.51 6.70
CA ALA A 38 8.40 -4.92 8.04
C ALA A 38 9.68 -5.23 8.84
N SER A 39 10.61 -6.01 8.27
CA SER A 39 11.88 -6.36 8.92
C SER A 39 12.89 -5.21 8.82
N LYS A 40 13.63 -4.98 9.90
CA LYS A 40 14.68 -3.96 9.93
C LYS A 40 15.93 -4.43 9.19
N GLY A 41 16.62 -3.47 8.56
CA GLY A 41 17.92 -3.72 7.94
C GLY A 41 17.86 -4.48 6.61
N THR A 42 16.78 -4.29 5.85
CA THR A 42 16.56 -4.92 4.54
C THR A 42 17.12 -4.10 3.37
N THR A 43 17.91 -3.07 3.64
CA THR A 43 18.50 -2.16 2.64
C THR A 43 19.86 -2.60 2.12
N GLU A 44 20.41 -3.71 2.63
CA GLU A 44 21.72 -4.21 2.21
C GLU A 44 21.72 -4.52 0.70
N GLY A 45 22.69 -3.93 -0.04
CA GLY A 45 22.83 -4.12 -1.49
C GLY A 45 21.77 -3.43 -2.35
N VAL A 46 20.90 -2.60 -1.78
CA VAL A 46 19.98 -1.74 -2.54
C VAL A 46 20.76 -0.56 -3.11
N GLU A 47 20.80 -0.45 -4.44
CA GLU A 47 21.55 0.61 -5.15
C GLU A 47 20.69 1.83 -5.50
N ASN A 48 19.36 1.68 -5.48
CA ASN A 48 18.44 2.76 -5.82
C ASN A 48 18.32 3.77 -4.65
N GLN A 49 18.90 4.95 -4.83
CA GLN A 49 18.92 6.00 -3.79
C GLN A 49 17.52 6.45 -3.40
N SER A 50 16.57 6.55 -4.33
CA SER A 50 15.19 6.96 -4.01
C SER A 50 14.48 5.95 -3.11
N LEU A 51 14.80 4.65 -3.24
CA LEU A 51 14.29 3.62 -2.32
C LEU A 51 14.93 3.74 -0.94
N LEU A 52 16.22 4.02 -0.87
CA LEU A 52 16.90 4.24 0.42
C LEU A 52 16.36 5.47 1.14
N ASP A 53 16.14 6.57 0.43
CA ASP A 53 15.54 7.78 0.98
C ASP A 53 14.11 7.53 1.49
N ALA A 54 13.29 6.76 0.74
CA ALA A 54 11.96 6.36 1.18
C ALA A 54 12.00 5.46 2.43
N TYR A 55 12.93 4.53 2.50
CA TYR A 55 13.15 3.67 3.67
C TYR A 55 13.50 4.49 4.91
N ASP A 56 14.39 5.48 4.76
CA ASP A 56 14.80 6.36 5.86
C ASP A 56 13.62 7.21 6.37
N VAL A 57 12.78 7.72 5.47
CA VAL A 57 11.55 8.44 5.86
C VAL A 57 10.61 7.53 6.65
N ILE A 58 10.37 6.30 6.18
CA ILE A 58 9.48 5.35 6.85
C ILE A 58 10.02 4.96 8.23
N THR A 59 11.32 4.65 8.32
CA THR A 59 11.92 4.14 9.57
C THR A 59 12.18 5.23 10.60
N SER A 60 12.32 6.49 10.18
CA SER A 60 12.47 7.65 11.07
C SER A 60 11.15 8.28 11.51
N ALA A 61 10.02 7.87 10.94
CA ALA A 61 8.72 8.43 11.26
C ALA A 61 8.32 8.11 12.71
N GLU A 62 8.03 9.14 13.50
CA GLU A 62 7.52 8.98 14.87
C GLU A 62 6.08 8.44 14.90
N LYS A 63 5.30 8.74 13.87
CA LYS A 63 3.90 8.31 13.70
C LYS A 63 3.67 7.94 12.25
N MET A 64 2.94 6.85 12.05
CA MET A 64 2.45 6.43 10.75
C MET A 64 0.93 6.36 10.78
N GLY A 65 0.28 6.88 9.74
CA GLY A 65 -1.14 6.69 9.49
C GLY A 65 -1.41 5.40 8.69
N PRO A 66 -2.69 5.03 8.52
CA PRO A 66 -3.05 4.00 7.56
C PRO A 66 -2.65 4.45 6.15
N TRP A 67 -2.44 3.48 5.26
CA TRP A 67 -2.30 3.76 3.84
C TRP A 67 -3.50 4.56 3.36
N PHE A 68 -3.26 5.51 2.48
CA PHE A 68 -4.30 6.43 2.03
C PHE A 68 -5.47 5.70 1.37
N ASP A 69 -5.17 4.69 0.56
CA ASP A 69 -6.14 3.81 -0.09
C ASP A 69 -6.98 3.00 0.93
N ASN A 70 -6.38 2.53 2.01
CA ASN A 70 -7.11 1.82 3.08
C ASN A 70 -7.98 2.75 3.96
N ALA A 71 -7.81 4.06 3.83
CA ALA A 71 -8.61 5.05 4.56
C ALA A 71 -9.78 5.61 3.73
N LEU A 72 -9.89 5.22 2.46
CA LEU A 72 -10.90 5.68 1.52
C LEU A 72 -11.99 4.61 1.32
N TYR A 73 -13.16 5.05 0.88
CA TYR A 73 -14.16 4.16 0.28
C TYR A 73 -13.58 3.51 -0.98
N SER A 74 -13.94 2.26 -1.27
CA SER A 74 -13.36 1.47 -2.37
C SER A 74 -13.52 2.17 -3.71
N THR A 75 -14.70 2.71 -4.01
CA THR A 75 -14.97 3.44 -5.26
C THR A 75 -14.13 4.70 -5.42
N LEU A 76 -13.85 5.41 -4.32
CA LEU A 76 -12.96 6.57 -4.33
C LEU A 76 -11.49 6.14 -4.49
N CYS A 77 -11.11 5.04 -3.86
CA CYS A 77 -9.77 4.47 -3.98
C CYS A 77 -9.48 4.05 -5.42
N ASP A 78 -10.40 3.35 -6.07
CA ASP A 78 -10.26 2.90 -7.45
C ASP A 78 -10.09 4.07 -8.43
N GLU A 79 -10.90 5.13 -8.29
CA GLU A 79 -10.75 6.35 -9.09
C GLU A 79 -9.40 7.02 -8.84
N TYR A 80 -8.98 7.15 -7.58
CA TYR A 80 -7.70 7.75 -7.22
C TYR A 80 -6.52 6.98 -7.84
N LEU A 81 -6.50 5.66 -7.72
CA LEU A 81 -5.42 4.83 -8.28
C LEU A 81 -5.39 4.89 -9.82
N THR A 82 -6.56 4.90 -10.46
CA THR A 82 -6.69 5.04 -11.91
C THR A 82 -6.16 6.40 -12.36
N ASP A 83 -6.62 7.49 -11.75
CA ASP A 83 -6.21 8.84 -12.13
C ASP A 83 -4.72 9.11 -11.87
N VAL A 84 -4.13 8.54 -10.81
CA VAL A 84 -2.68 8.62 -10.57
C VAL A 84 -1.90 7.85 -11.64
N SER A 85 -2.39 6.68 -12.07
CA SER A 85 -1.79 5.92 -13.16
C SER A 85 -1.86 6.70 -14.49
N ASP A 86 -3.03 7.23 -14.85
CA ASP A 86 -3.24 8.03 -16.05
C ASP A 86 -2.36 9.29 -16.06
N LEU A 87 -2.24 9.95 -14.91
CA LEU A 87 -1.38 11.14 -14.76
C LEU A 87 0.09 10.77 -14.97
N THR A 88 0.54 9.63 -14.43
CA THR A 88 1.92 9.16 -14.57
C THR A 88 2.25 8.79 -16.01
N ASN A 89 1.27 8.25 -16.74
CA ASN A 89 1.38 7.90 -18.15
C ASN A 89 1.22 9.10 -19.10
N GLY A 90 0.74 10.25 -18.60
CA GLY A 90 0.46 11.44 -19.41
C GLY A 90 -0.89 11.40 -20.13
N ASP A 91 -1.79 10.51 -19.72
CA ASP A 91 -3.12 10.30 -20.32
C ASP A 91 -4.18 11.28 -19.78
N THR A 92 -3.87 12.00 -18.72
CA THR A 92 -4.73 13.02 -18.10
C THR A 92 -3.90 14.19 -17.58
N THR A 93 -4.56 15.30 -17.24
CA THR A 93 -3.93 16.45 -16.58
C THR A 93 -4.21 16.43 -15.09
N PRO A 94 -3.38 17.10 -14.24
CA PRO A 94 -3.64 17.22 -12.81
C PRO A 94 -5.02 17.79 -12.49
N GLU A 95 -5.48 18.77 -13.27
CA GLU A 95 -6.77 19.43 -13.10
C GLU A 95 -7.94 18.47 -13.40
N GLU A 96 -7.83 17.68 -14.46
CA GLU A 96 -8.84 16.67 -14.82
C GLU A 96 -8.89 15.54 -13.80
N ALA A 97 -7.75 15.00 -13.39
CA ALA A 97 -7.64 13.97 -12.36
C ALA A 97 -8.28 14.46 -11.05
N MET A 98 -7.92 15.64 -10.56
CA MET A 98 -8.49 16.21 -9.34
C MET A 98 -10.00 16.46 -9.44
N THR A 99 -10.51 16.78 -10.63
CA THR A 99 -11.94 16.99 -10.87
C THR A 99 -12.71 15.67 -10.71
N LYS A 100 -12.19 14.57 -11.26
CA LYS A 100 -12.78 13.23 -11.14
C LYS A 100 -12.72 12.73 -9.69
N ILE A 101 -11.55 12.79 -9.05
CA ILE A 101 -11.37 12.41 -7.65
C ILE A 101 -12.33 13.19 -6.74
N GLN A 102 -12.48 14.51 -6.96
CA GLN A 102 -13.40 15.32 -6.16
C GLN A 102 -14.88 14.94 -6.37
N ALA A 103 -15.26 14.54 -7.59
CA ALA A 103 -16.60 14.06 -7.86
C ALA A 103 -16.89 12.75 -7.10
N LYS A 104 -15.95 11.81 -7.14
CA LYS A 104 -16.04 10.53 -6.39
C LYS A 104 -16.02 10.73 -4.87
N ALA A 105 -15.22 11.67 -4.37
CA ALA A 105 -15.23 12.00 -2.95
C ALA A 105 -16.58 12.50 -2.46
N LYS A 106 -17.27 13.31 -3.26
CA LYS A 106 -18.65 13.76 -2.94
C LYS A 106 -19.66 12.62 -2.97
N GLU A 107 -19.50 11.65 -3.86
CA GLU A 107 -20.32 10.45 -3.92
C GLU A 107 -20.11 9.59 -2.66
N ALA A 108 -18.86 9.29 -2.31
CA ALA A 108 -18.50 8.56 -1.10
C ALA A 108 -19.04 9.23 0.18
N GLN A 109 -18.96 10.57 0.28
CA GLN A 109 -19.54 11.31 1.40
C GLN A 109 -21.06 11.14 1.52
N LYS A 110 -21.78 11.05 0.40
CA LYS A 110 -23.24 10.81 0.41
C LYS A 110 -23.55 9.40 0.86
N LEU A 111 -22.80 8.40 0.41
CA LEU A 111 -22.95 7.01 0.87
C LEU A 111 -22.68 6.89 2.37
N ALA A 112 -21.62 7.51 2.85
CA ALA A 112 -21.36 7.56 4.30
C ALA A 112 -22.49 8.19 5.12
N ALA A 113 -23.12 9.23 4.58
CA ALA A 113 -24.23 9.92 5.24
C ALA A 113 -25.55 9.14 5.21
N SER A 114 -25.77 8.28 4.21
CA SER A 114 -26.96 7.40 4.11
C SER A 114 -26.89 6.17 5.00
N GLY A 115 -25.69 5.82 5.49
CA GLY A 115 -25.45 4.60 6.26
C GLY A 115 -25.38 3.34 5.38
N ASP A 116 -25.36 3.50 4.07
CA ASP A 116 -25.15 2.39 3.13
C ASP A 116 -23.66 2.05 3.11
N SER A 117 -23.32 0.81 3.46
CA SER A 117 -22.00 0.26 3.23
C SER A 117 -21.88 -0.15 1.77
N GLU A 118 -20.74 0.10 1.14
CA GLU A 118 -20.40 -0.54 -0.13
C GLU A 118 -20.38 -2.07 0.09
N GLU A 119 -21.21 -2.82 -0.65
CA GLU A 119 -21.15 -4.28 -0.71
C GLU A 119 -20.01 -4.74 -1.62
#